data_f64fda65d428fb7c4524ee931ef076cf
#
_entry.id   f64fda65d428fb7c4524ee931ef076cf
#
_cell.length_a   1.000
_cell.length_b   1.000
_cell.length_c   1.000
_cell.angle_alpha   90.00
_cell.angle_beta   90.00
_cell.angle_gamma   90.00
#
_symmetry.space_group_name_H-M   'P 1'
#
loop_
_entity.id
_entity.type
_entity.pdbx_description
1 polymer ?
#
loop_
_entity_poly.entity_id
_entity_poly.type
_entity_poly.pdbx_seq_one_letter_code
_entity_poly.pdbx_strand_id
1 'polypeptide(L)'
;MKFKKERKVLLIIVISAAMAVISMFMTDNSDKLFCSIERPEPGEETQVKRINVVGEDGESITSVDVEIAPRIMSQDEAAVCFEKAYEEIAGIMCGRNKNLEHVTSNLVLPETAQRGVVSLTWYSGNYELINYNGNVNNISFLENECQNVELKLIMEYEDYKSEYDFTVTVYSPEYGTGDRRKIQA
;
A
#
# COMPACT_ATOMS: atom_id res chain seq x y z
N MET A 1 42.16 -19.87 64.39
CA MET A 1 42.06 -20.31 62.95
C MET A 1 40.78 -19.95 62.23
N LYS A 2 39.70 -19.59 62.89
CA LYS A 2 38.39 -19.19 62.30
C LYS A 2 38.43 -17.88 61.50
N PHE A 3 39.05 -16.82 62.02
CA PHE A 3 39.10 -15.48 61.42
C PHE A 3 39.76 -15.40 60.03
N LYS A 4 40.70 -16.27 59.69
CA LYS A 4 41.35 -16.31 58.36
C LYS A 4 40.43 -16.86 57.29
N LYS A 5 39.49 -17.76 57.64
CA LYS A 5 38.55 -18.38 56.70
C LYS A 5 37.42 -17.42 56.34
N GLU A 6 36.94 -16.68 57.31
CA GLU A 6 35.86 -15.67 57.09
C GLU A 6 36.33 -14.52 56.19
N ARG A 7 37.58 -14.02 56.39
CA ARG A 7 38.19 -13.01 55.53
C ARG A 7 38.32 -13.45 54.07
N LYS A 8 38.66 -14.75 53.83
CA LYS A 8 38.75 -15.28 52.46
C LYS A 8 37.39 -15.39 51.80
N VAL A 9 36.34 -15.80 52.54
CA VAL A 9 34.96 -15.88 52.03
C VAL A 9 34.44 -14.47 51.71
N LEU A 10 34.68 -13.50 52.58
CA LEU A 10 34.26 -12.13 52.35
C LEU A 10 34.97 -11.51 51.11
N LEU A 11 36.27 -11.82 50.92
CA LEU A 11 37.02 -11.36 49.75
C LEU A 11 36.47 -11.94 48.43
N ILE A 12 36.09 -13.23 48.43
CA ILE A 12 35.50 -13.88 47.25
C ILE A 12 34.14 -13.26 46.90
N ILE A 13 33.31 -12.94 47.89
CA ILE A 13 32.00 -12.32 47.70
C ILE A 13 32.16 -10.90 47.11
N VAL A 14 33.13 -10.13 47.60
CA VAL A 14 33.41 -8.77 47.09
C VAL A 14 33.95 -8.82 45.65
N ILE A 15 34.82 -9.76 45.31
CA ILE A 15 35.36 -9.93 43.95
C ILE A 15 34.23 -10.37 43.00
N SER A 16 33.37 -11.31 43.40
CA SER A 16 32.24 -11.74 42.54
C SER A 16 31.20 -10.65 42.32
N ALA A 17 30.93 -9.83 43.34
CA ALA A 17 30.07 -8.69 43.21
C ALA A 17 30.65 -7.58 42.27
N ALA A 18 31.97 -7.33 42.38
CA ALA A 18 32.69 -6.41 41.51
C ALA A 18 32.68 -6.91 40.03
N MET A 19 32.88 -8.21 39.80
CA MET A 19 32.81 -8.81 38.46
C MET A 19 31.39 -8.73 37.86
N ALA A 20 30.34 -8.91 38.65
CA ALA A 20 28.97 -8.77 38.22
C ALA A 20 28.62 -7.33 37.83
N VAL A 21 29.11 -6.35 38.59
CA VAL A 21 28.94 -4.92 38.26
C VAL A 21 29.71 -4.55 36.99
N ILE A 22 30.94 -5.04 36.80
CA ILE A 22 31.73 -4.82 35.59
C ILE A 22 31.04 -5.44 34.37
N SER A 23 30.46 -6.64 34.52
CA SER A 23 29.73 -7.29 33.42
C SER A 23 28.44 -6.52 33.06
N MET A 24 27.74 -5.91 34.01
CA MET A 24 26.60 -5.04 33.76
C MET A 24 27.01 -3.77 33.00
N PHE A 25 28.14 -3.17 33.33
CA PHE A 25 28.63 -1.99 32.60
C PHE A 25 29.19 -2.34 31.21
N MET A 26 29.67 -3.57 30.99
CA MET A 26 30.13 -4.01 29.67
C MET A 26 28.97 -4.39 28.72
N THR A 27 27.84 -4.88 29.24
CA THR A 27 26.63 -5.16 28.42
C THR A 27 25.91 -3.92 27.97
N ASP A 28 26.00 -2.81 28.73
CA ASP A 28 25.27 -1.59 28.41
C ASP A 28 25.91 -0.78 27.25
N ASN A 29 27.16 -1.09 26.86
CA ASN A 29 27.85 -0.42 25.75
C ASN A 29 27.77 -1.15 24.41
N SER A 30 27.30 -2.40 24.37
CA SER A 30 27.14 -3.14 23.11
C SER A 30 25.84 -2.83 22.39
N ASP A 31 24.81 -2.34 23.10
CA ASP A 31 23.50 -2.00 22.51
C ASP A 31 23.49 -0.69 21.70
N LYS A 32 24.56 0.10 21.79
CA LYS A 32 24.66 1.37 21.02
C LYS A 32 25.20 1.19 19.59
N LEU A 33 25.61 -0.01 19.20
CA LEU A 33 26.15 -0.30 17.87
C LEU A 33 25.08 -0.71 16.83
N PHE A 34 23.86 -0.98 17.28
CA PHE A 34 22.75 -1.30 16.36
C PHE A 34 21.85 -0.08 16.17
N CYS A 35 22.15 0.72 15.17
CA CYS A 35 21.18 1.68 14.65
C CYS A 35 20.04 0.86 14.02
N SER A 36 18.90 0.80 14.67
CA SER A 36 17.68 0.24 14.07
C SER A 36 17.33 1.10 12.86
N ILE A 37 17.42 0.53 11.67
CA ILE A 37 16.99 1.16 10.44
C ILE A 37 15.53 0.72 10.23
N GLU A 38 14.58 1.62 10.51
CA GLU A 38 13.19 1.39 10.19
C GLU A 38 12.99 1.55 8.69
N ARG A 39 12.27 0.63 8.09
CA ARG A 39 11.86 0.71 6.68
C ARG A 39 10.67 1.63 6.54
N PRO A 40 10.59 2.41 5.45
CA PRO A 40 9.39 3.17 5.11
C PRO A 40 8.15 2.27 5.04
N GLU A 41 6.97 2.84 5.24
CA GLU A 41 5.71 2.13 5.11
C GLU A 41 5.42 1.79 3.63
N PRO A 42 4.56 0.77 3.36
CA PRO A 42 4.17 0.42 1.99
C PRO A 42 3.61 1.62 1.23
N GLY A 43 4.11 1.85 0.01
CA GLY A 43 3.72 2.99 -0.83
C GLY A 43 4.47 4.30 -0.55
N GLU A 44 5.37 4.33 0.42
CA GLU A 44 6.32 5.43 0.59
C GLU A 44 7.51 5.27 -0.37
N GLU A 45 8.24 6.36 -0.60
CA GLU A 45 9.43 6.34 -1.45
C GLU A 45 10.61 5.65 -0.74
N THR A 46 11.52 5.07 -1.55
CA THR A 46 12.81 4.56 -1.06
C THR A 46 13.59 5.68 -0.38
N GLN A 47 14.02 5.46 0.86
CA GLN A 47 14.83 6.42 1.59
C GLN A 47 16.32 6.11 1.42
N VAL A 48 17.13 7.15 1.28
CA VAL A 48 18.60 7.04 1.27
C VAL A 48 19.13 7.53 2.62
N LYS A 49 19.79 6.63 3.36
CA LYS A 49 20.39 6.94 4.66
C LYS A 49 21.91 6.88 4.58
N ARG A 50 22.58 7.98 4.92
CA ARG A 50 24.03 8.00 5.00
C ARG A 50 24.50 7.43 6.32
N ILE A 51 25.32 6.39 6.28
CA ILE A 51 25.94 5.73 7.43
C ILE A 51 27.41 6.07 7.43
N ASN A 52 27.88 6.66 8.54
CA ASN A 52 29.30 6.92 8.72
C ASN A 52 29.96 5.68 9.36
N VAL A 53 30.97 5.19 8.71
CA VAL A 53 31.81 4.10 9.21
C VAL A 53 32.95 4.74 10.01
N VAL A 54 33.02 4.40 11.29
CA VAL A 54 34.06 4.90 12.20
C VAL A 54 35.08 3.81 12.52
N GLY A 55 36.33 4.17 12.63
CA GLY A 55 37.39 3.26 13.06
C GLY A 55 37.36 2.98 14.56
N GLU A 56 38.25 2.10 15.02
CA GLU A 56 38.39 1.77 16.45
C GLU A 56 38.83 3.00 17.30
N ASP A 57 39.47 3.97 16.67
CA ASP A 57 39.88 5.25 17.24
C ASP A 57 38.75 6.29 17.31
N GLY A 58 37.55 5.95 16.77
CA GLY A 58 36.40 6.85 16.71
C GLY A 58 36.44 7.89 15.58
N GLU A 59 37.48 7.87 14.72
CA GLU A 59 37.52 8.72 13.54
C GLU A 59 36.68 8.15 12.40
N SER A 60 36.04 9.05 11.63
CA SER A 60 35.24 8.64 10.48
C SER A 60 36.17 8.21 9.33
N ILE A 61 36.10 6.93 8.95
CA ILE A 61 36.89 6.37 7.84
C ILE A 61 36.24 6.68 6.49
N THR A 62 34.92 6.47 6.42
CA THR A 62 34.15 6.64 5.18
C THR A 62 32.67 6.82 5.50
N SER A 63 31.89 7.22 4.49
CA SER A 63 30.44 7.20 4.56
C SER A 63 29.85 6.38 3.41
N VAL A 64 28.80 5.64 3.66
CA VAL A 64 28.08 4.82 2.68
C VAL A 64 26.64 5.26 2.65
N ASP A 65 26.11 5.53 1.46
CA ASP A 65 24.69 5.79 1.25
C ASP A 65 23.98 4.44 1.06
N VAL A 66 23.02 4.14 1.93
CA VAL A 66 22.23 2.90 1.92
C VAL A 66 20.82 3.23 1.51
N GLU A 67 20.36 2.62 0.43
CA GLU A 67 18.98 2.69 -0.01
C GLU A 67 18.12 1.73 0.80
N ILE A 68 17.07 2.27 1.40
CA ILE A 68 16.11 1.53 2.23
C ILE A 68 14.78 1.52 1.50
N ALA A 69 14.46 0.39 0.86
CA ALA A 69 13.17 0.18 0.23
C ALA A 69 12.05 0.07 1.27
N PRO A 70 10.82 0.48 0.94
CA PRO A 70 9.65 0.26 1.77
C PRO A 70 9.48 -1.20 2.18
N ARG A 71 8.81 -1.44 3.30
CA ARG A 71 8.44 -2.79 3.70
C ARG A 71 7.31 -3.31 2.80
N ILE A 72 7.27 -4.60 2.60
CA ILE A 72 6.19 -5.28 1.91
C ILE A 72 5.09 -5.60 2.93
N MET A 73 3.81 -5.42 2.54
CA MET A 73 2.67 -5.81 3.38
C MET A 73 2.63 -7.32 3.57
N SER A 74 2.16 -7.75 4.72
CA SER A 74 1.72 -9.13 4.92
C SER A 74 0.41 -9.39 4.15
N GLN A 75 0.02 -10.65 4.03
CA GLN A 75 -1.23 -11.04 3.37
C GLN A 75 -2.46 -10.39 4.01
N ASP A 76 -2.52 -10.32 5.34
CA ASP A 76 -3.64 -9.71 6.06
C ASP A 76 -3.69 -8.19 5.84
N GLU A 77 -2.54 -7.52 5.82
CA GLU A 77 -2.46 -6.08 5.51
C GLU A 77 -2.86 -5.79 4.06
N ALA A 78 -2.44 -6.64 3.11
CA ALA A 78 -2.83 -6.51 1.70
C ALA A 78 -4.35 -6.70 1.53
N ALA A 79 -4.96 -7.66 2.23
CA ALA A 79 -6.41 -7.86 2.21
C ALA A 79 -7.16 -6.62 2.70
N VAL A 80 -6.75 -6.03 3.83
CA VAL A 80 -7.33 -4.78 4.35
C VAL A 80 -7.11 -3.61 3.38
N CYS A 81 -5.96 -3.57 2.71
CA CYS A 81 -5.66 -2.55 1.70
C CYS A 81 -6.59 -2.69 0.49
N PHE A 82 -6.88 -3.91 0.02
CA PHE A 82 -7.83 -4.16 -1.06
C PHE A 82 -9.26 -3.78 -0.69
N GLU A 83 -9.71 -4.03 0.54
CA GLU A 83 -11.03 -3.58 1.01
C GLU A 83 -11.15 -2.05 0.93
N LYS A 84 -10.15 -1.32 1.43
CA LYS A 84 -10.11 0.14 1.33
C LYS A 84 -10.05 0.64 -0.11
N ALA A 85 -9.28 -0.03 -0.97
CA ALA A 85 -9.23 0.29 -2.40
C ALA A 85 -10.59 0.08 -3.06
N TYR A 86 -11.30 -1.00 -2.71
CA TYR A 86 -12.65 -1.26 -3.20
C TYR A 86 -13.65 -0.17 -2.79
N GLU A 87 -13.62 0.26 -1.52
CA GLU A 87 -14.48 1.36 -1.03
C GLU A 87 -14.17 2.68 -1.77
N GLU A 88 -12.89 3.00 -1.98
CA GLU A 88 -12.45 4.17 -2.74
C GLU A 88 -13.01 4.13 -4.17
N ILE A 89 -12.87 2.99 -4.87
CA ILE A 89 -13.35 2.81 -6.24
C ILE A 89 -14.88 2.88 -6.29
N ALA A 90 -15.58 2.18 -5.40
CA ALA A 90 -17.04 2.19 -5.34
C ALA A 90 -17.60 3.62 -5.16
N GLY A 91 -16.87 4.48 -4.44
CA GLY A 91 -17.23 5.89 -4.25
C GLY A 91 -17.10 6.77 -5.48
N ILE A 92 -16.21 6.42 -6.44
CA ILE A 92 -15.91 7.26 -7.61
C ILE A 92 -16.36 6.65 -8.94
N MET A 93 -16.52 5.31 -9.01
CA MET A 93 -16.73 4.55 -10.25
C MET A 93 -17.92 5.05 -11.06
N CYS A 94 -19.00 5.46 -10.41
CA CYS A 94 -20.20 5.95 -11.09
C CYS A 94 -19.96 7.24 -11.88
N GLY A 95 -18.91 8.00 -11.59
CA GLY A 95 -18.66 9.27 -12.25
C GLY A 95 -19.82 10.26 -12.08
N ARG A 96 -20.48 10.62 -13.22
CA ARG A 96 -21.66 11.50 -13.23
C ARG A 96 -22.97 10.72 -13.13
N ASN A 97 -22.93 9.40 -13.22
CA ASN A 97 -24.11 8.56 -13.16
C ASN A 97 -24.58 8.43 -11.71
N LYS A 98 -25.87 8.22 -11.51
CA LYS A 98 -26.45 8.06 -10.16
C LYS A 98 -26.00 6.77 -9.50
N ASN A 99 -25.94 5.69 -10.29
CA ASN A 99 -25.51 4.34 -9.86
C ASN A 99 -25.12 3.52 -11.10
N LEU A 100 -24.66 2.28 -10.91
CA LEU A 100 -24.29 1.37 -12.00
C LEU A 100 -25.49 0.73 -12.69
N GLU A 101 -26.69 0.78 -12.10
CA GLU A 101 -27.93 0.26 -12.67
C GLU A 101 -28.54 1.23 -13.70
N HIS A 102 -28.06 2.46 -13.78
CA HIS A 102 -28.52 3.46 -14.73
C HIS A 102 -27.37 4.34 -15.21
N VAL A 103 -26.63 3.84 -16.18
CA VAL A 103 -25.44 4.50 -16.73
C VAL A 103 -25.74 5.10 -18.08
N THR A 104 -25.61 6.42 -18.22
CA THR A 104 -25.84 7.20 -19.45
C THR A 104 -24.59 7.97 -19.90
N SER A 105 -23.56 8.00 -19.06
CA SER A 105 -22.30 8.71 -19.31
C SER A 105 -21.10 7.87 -18.83
N ASN A 106 -19.87 8.33 -19.15
CA ASN A 106 -18.65 7.60 -18.81
C ASN A 106 -18.55 7.28 -17.32
N LEU A 107 -17.97 6.12 -17.03
CA LEU A 107 -17.54 5.67 -15.71
C LEU A 107 -16.14 6.20 -15.40
N VAL A 108 -15.75 6.16 -14.13
CA VAL A 108 -14.40 6.45 -13.67
C VAL A 108 -13.74 5.13 -13.26
N LEU A 109 -12.85 4.62 -14.12
CA LEU A 109 -12.12 3.35 -13.91
C LEU A 109 -10.63 3.69 -13.73
N PRO A 110 -10.16 3.94 -12.48
CA PRO A 110 -8.75 4.28 -12.23
C PRO A 110 -7.83 3.09 -12.46
N GLU A 111 -6.55 3.35 -12.74
CA GLU A 111 -5.51 2.34 -12.90
C GLU A 111 -4.80 2.02 -11.58
N THR A 112 -4.97 2.85 -10.56
CA THR A 112 -4.38 2.65 -9.23
C THR A 112 -5.33 3.14 -8.13
N ALA A 113 -5.17 2.58 -6.92
CA ALA A 113 -5.84 3.02 -5.71
C ALA A 113 -4.85 3.12 -4.53
N GLN A 114 -5.32 3.61 -3.38
CA GLN A 114 -4.52 3.73 -2.16
C GLN A 114 -3.19 4.46 -2.43
N ARG A 115 -3.25 5.62 -3.10
CA ARG A 115 -2.09 6.47 -3.47
C ARG A 115 -1.08 5.77 -4.38
N GLY A 116 -1.53 4.86 -5.25
CA GLY A 116 -0.67 4.13 -6.18
C GLY A 116 -0.09 2.82 -5.63
N VAL A 117 -0.45 2.42 -4.41
CA VAL A 117 0.00 1.17 -3.79
C VAL A 117 -0.63 -0.05 -4.45
N VAL A 118 -1.92 0.05 -4.82
CA VAL A 118 -2.68 -1.03 -5.44
C VAL A 118 -2.82 -0.74 -6.92
N SER A 119 -2.38 -1.67 -7.77
CA SER A 119 -2.61 -1.64 -9.22
C SER A 119 -3.99 -2.19 -9.54
N LEU A 120 -4.67 -1.57 -10.50
CA LEU A 120 -6.04 -1.90 -10.89
C LEU A 120 -6.09 -2.23 -12.38
N THR A 121 -6.59 -3.42 -12.71
CA THR A 121 -6.78 -3.85 -14.09
C THR A 121 -8.25 -4.12 -14.33
N TRP A 122 -8.82 -3.47 -15.35
CA TRP A 122 -10.22 -3.57 -15.71
C TRP A 122 -10.44 -4.40 -16.95
N TYR A 123 -11.43 -5.27 -16.89
CA TYR A 123 -11.92 -6.04 -18.02
C TYR A 123 -13.40 -5.77 -18.22
N SER A 124 -13.82 -5.68 -19.49
CA SER A 124 -15.22 -5.46 -19.86
C SER A 124 -15.72 -6.65 -20.66
N GLY A 125 -16.92 -7.13 -20.34
CA GLY A 125 -17.63 -8.13 -21.13
C GLY A 125 -18.06 -7.62 -22.51
N ASN A 126 -18.09 -6.30 -22.72
CA ASN A 126 -18.35 -5.67 -24.00
C ASN A 126 -17.51 -4.40 -24.16
N TYR A 127 -16.30 -4.53 -24.73
CA TYR A 127 -15.37 -3.41 -24.94
C TYR A 127 -15.86 -2.36 -25.94
N GLU A 128 -16.78 -2.72 -26.83
CA GLU A 128 -17.36 -1.76 -27.78
C GLU A 128 -18.32 -0.80 -27.08
N LEU A 129 -18.97 -1.28 -26.01
CA LEU A 129 -19.92 -0.47 -25.23
C LEU A 129 -19.25 0.24 -24.04
N ILE A 130 -18.42 -0.46 -23.26
CA ILE A 130 -17.61 0.13 -22.18
C ILE A 130 -16.18 -0.35 -22.36
N ASN A 131 -15.26 0.58 -22.60
CA ASN A 131 -13.84 0.23 -22.70
C ASN A 131 -13.16 0.25 -21.32
N TYR A 132 -11.90 -0.19 -21.24
CA TYR A 132 -11.11 -0.29 -20.00
C TYR A 132 -10.84 1.07 -19.33
N ASN A 133 -11.01 2.19 -20.04
CA ASN A 133 -10.92 3.55 -19.49
C ASN A 133 -12.27 4.09 -18.96
N GLY A 134 -13.33 3.27 -19.01
CA GLY A 134 -14.66 3.67 -18.57
C GLY A 134 -15.45 4.51 -19.58
N ASN A 135 -14.95 4.68 -20.82
CA ASN A 135 -15.72 5.38 -21.84
C ASN A 135 -16.90 4.53 -22.29
N VAL A 136 -18.09 5.11 -22.25
CA VAL A 136 -19.36 4.50 -22.61
C VAL A 136 -19.78 4.96 -24.01
N ASN A 137 -19.98 4.01 -24.94
CA ASN A 137 -20.38 4.26 -26.31
C ASN A 137 -21.83 3.80 -26.53
N ASN A 138 -22.75 4.59 -26.05
CA ASN A 138 -24.20 4.34 -26.13
C ASN A 138 -24.93 5.26 -27.13
N ILE A 139 -24.21 5.92 -28.04
CA ILE A 139 -24.75 6.91 -28.98
C ILE A 139 -25.76 6.27 -29.97
N SER A 140 -25.56 5.00 -30.32
CA SER A 140 -26.43 4.26 -31.23
C SER A 140 -27.70 3.70 -30.58
N PHE A 141 -27.86 3.81 -29.28
CA PHE A 141 -29.00 3.28 -28.55
C PHE A 141 -30.26 4.08 -28.87
N LEU A 142 -31.35 3.33 -29.10
CA LEU A 142 -32.69 3.93 -29.26
C LEU A 142 -33.21 4.45 -27.91
N GLU A 143 -34.24 5.26 -27.94
CA GLU A 143 -34.86 5.78 -26.72
C GLU A 143 -35.33 4.63 -25.82
N ASN A 144 -34.91 4.66 -24.54
CA ASN A 144 -35.12 3.62 -23.52
C ASN A 144 -34.45 2.26 -23.78
N GLU A 145 -33.54 2.17 -24.76
CA GLU A 145 -32.72 0.97 -24.94
C GLU A 145 -31.66 0.89 -23.82
N CYS A 146 -31.46 -0.32 -23.31
CA CYS A 146 -30.41 -0.57 -22.33
C CYS A 146 -29.73 -1.91 -22.58
N GLN A 147 -28.49 -2.04 -22.11
CA GLN A 147 -27.72 -3.27 -22.18
C GLN A 147 -26.89 -3.45 -20.91
N ASN A 148 -26.85 -4.69 -20.39
CA ASN A 148 -26.00 -5.06 -19.28
C ASN A 148 -24.60 -5.41 -19.78
N VAL A 149 -23.60 -4.92 -19.04
CA VAL A 149 -22.17 -5.23 -19.25
C VAL A 149 -21.57 -5.65 -17.92
N GLU A 150 -20.90 -6.80 -17.93
CA GLU A 150 -20.12 -7.25 -16.79
C GLU A 150 -18.73 -6.61 -16.84
N LEU A 151 -18.35 -5.92 -15.77
CA LEU A 151 -17.00 -5.41 -15.57
C LEU A 151 -16.31 -6.26 -14.51
N LYS A 152 -15.07 -6.67 -14.77
CA LYS A 152 -14.21 -7.33 -13.79
C LYS A 152 -13.06 -6.42 -13.43
N LEU A 153 -12.81 -6.23 -12.15
CA LEU A 153 -11.67 -5.55 -11.58
C LEU A 153 -10.71 -6.57 -10.98
N ILE A 154 -9.45 -6.51 -11.35
CA ILE A 154 -8.35 -7.22 -10.67
C ILE A 154 -7.53 -6.17 -9.93
N MET A 155 -7.40 -6.34 -8.62
CA MET A 155 -6.51 -5.58 -7.76
C MET A 155 -5.24 -6.37 -7.49
N GLU A 156 -4.08 -5.73 -7.62
CA GLU A 156 -2.78 -6.38 -7.44
C GLU A 156 -1.88 -5.53 -6.54
N TYR A 157 -1.20 -6.20 -5.62
CA TYR A 157 -0.08 -5.66 -4.84
C TYR A 157 0.96 -6.77 -4.66
N GLU A 158 2.15 -6.61 -5.25
CA GLU A 158 3.19 -7.64 -5.31
C GLU A 158 2.60 -8.98 -5.83
N ASP A 159 2.71 -10.05 -5.05
CA ASP A 159 2.16 -11.36 -5.38
C ASP A 159 0.69 -11.56 -4.96
N TYR A 160 0.09 -10.57 -4.30
CA TYR A 160 -1.29 -10.65 -3.81
C TYR A 160 -2.27 -10.11 -4.85
N LYS A 161 -3.41 -10.83 -5.02
CA LYS A 161 -4.46 -10.46 -5.97
C LYS A 161 -5.83 -10.62 -5.34
N SER A 162 -6.77 -9.77 -5.78
CA SER A 162 -8.19 -9.88 -5.48
C SER A 162 -9.01 -9.52 -6.71
N GLU A 163 -10.15 -10.17 -6.90
CA GLU A 163 -11.03 -9.98 -8.07
C GLU A 163 -12.42 -9.55 -7.60
N TYR A 164 -13.02 -8.62 -8.33
CA TYR A 164 -14.39 -8.12 -8.10
C TYR A 164 -15.13 -8.00 -9.41
N ASP A 165 -16.38 -8.43 -9.41
CA ASP A 165 -17.28 -8.35 -10.58
C ASP A 165 -18.36 -7.29 -10.32
N PHE A 166 -18.68 -6.49 -11.35
CA PHE A 166 -19.72 -5.47 -11.32
C PHE A 166 -20.63 -5.66 -12.52
N THR A 167 -21.94 -5.58 -12.30
CA THR A 167 -22.92 -5.51 -13.39
C THR A 167 -23.30 -4.05 -13.62
N VAL A 168 -23.13 -3.57 -14.85
CA VAL A 168 -23.43 -2.20 -15.27
C VAL A 168 -24.54 -2.24 -16.29
N THR A 169 -25.64 -1.49 -16.05
CA THR A 169 -26.72 -1.32 -17.03
C THR A 169 -26.57 0.01 -17.73
N VAL A 170 -26.17 -0.04 -18.99
CA VAL A 170 -25.99 1.15 -19.86
C VAL A 170 -27.28 1.46 -20.56
N TYR A 171 -27.71 2.72 -20.50
CA TYR A 171 -28.90 3.27 -21.18
C TYR A 171 -28.51 4.22 -22.31
N SER A 172 -29.48 4.54 -23.18
CA SER A 172 -29.33 5.60 -24.16
C SER A 172 -28.90 6.92 -23.49
N PRO A 173 -28.15 7.80 -24.21
CA PRO A 173 -27.67 9.04 -23.63
C PRO A 173 -28.85 9.93 -23.23
N GLU A 174 -28.74 10.67 -22.12
CA GLU A 174 -29.69 11.72 -21.78
C GLU A 174 -29.44 12.93 -22.68
N TYR A 175 -30.22 13.05 -23.74
CA TYR A 175 -30.21 14.26 -24.56
C TYR A 175 -30.95 15.38 -23.82
N GLY A 176 -30.25 16.46 -23.52
CA GLY A 176 -30.90 17.70 -23.09
C GLY A 176 -31.97 18.12 -24.14
N THR A 177 -33.10 18.60 -23.66
CA THR A 177 -34.27 19.00 -24.50
C THR A 177 -33.96 19.96 -25.66
N GLY A 178 -32.73 20.48 -25.77
CA GLY A 178 -32.26 21.35 -26.86
C GLY A 178 -31.57 20.64 -28.04
N ASP A 179 -31.07 19.41 -27.88
CA ASP A 179 -30.22 18.75 -28.88
C ASP A 179 -31.00 17.84 -29.88
N ARG A 180 -32.25 17.56 -29.59
CA ARG A 180 -33.11 16.68 -30.45
C ARG A 180 -33.30 17.16 -31.88
N ARG A 181 -32.98 18.42 -32.21
CA ARG A 181 -33.21 19.02 -33.55
C ARG A 181 -32.05 18.85 -34.52
N LYS A 182 -30.90 18.35 -34.12
CA LYS A 182 -29.70 18.25 -34.98
C LYS A 182 -29.47 16.88 -35.62
N ILE A 183 -30.22 15.85 -35.23
CA ILE A 183 -29.94 14.45 -35.66
C ILE A 183 -30.87 14.01 -36.79
N GLN A 184 -31.87 14.84 -37.19
CA GLN A 184 -32.82 14.56 -38.27
C GLN A 184 -32.61 15.39 -39.54
N ALA A 185 -31.41 15.87 -39.81
CA ALA A 185 -31.11 16.62 -41.04
C ALA A 185 -30.00 15.91 -41.84
#